data_9a8fa708f179ffd6f7d456180ea789ff
#
_entry.id   9a8fa708f179ffd6f7d456180ea789ff
#
_cell.length_a   1.000
_cell.length_b   1.000
_cell.length_c   1.000
_cell.angle_alpha   90.00
_cell.angle_beta   90.00
_cell.angle_gamma   90.00
#
_symmetry.space_group_name_H-M   'P 1'
#
loop_
_entity.id
_entity.type
_entity.pdbx_description
1 polymer ?
#
loop_
_entity_poly.entity_id
_entity_poly.type
_entity_poly.pdbx_seq_one_letter_code
_entity_poly.pdbx_strand_id
1 'polypeptide(L)'
;MIVVATDDFEVYHEAVTALRARGATFTTVELDEELPDRTAVVLTSDGETDRFRHSNCPVLVVDPDNSRAAVDDALATIGGGRGRTIIGIDPGQRPGIAVLEGETVVAAFQIPLGDAIDRISTELERRGPANPVVRVGDGARLQGGRLINELEDVRVELVDESGTTPYLGPGARGMGDVIAAINIARLEGEPIDSRQIEPTDGELQRIKDRSREHSERNRAIDETLARRVARGELTIESALAIHRGDEE
;
A
#
# COMPACT_ATOMS: atom_id res chain seq x y z
N MET A 1 6.05 9.22 22.02
CA MET A 1 6.98 10.37 22.23
C MET A 1 8.39 9.90 21.96
N ILE A 2 9.22 10.71 21.28
CA ILE A 2 10.66 10.44 21.10
C ILE A 2 11.42 10.78 22.38
N VAL A 3 12.31 9.90 22.78
CA VAL A 3 13.25 10.12 23.88
C VAL A 3 14.67 10.11 23.33
N VAL A 4 15.46 11.12 23.63
CA VAL A 4 16.91 11.13 23.37
C VAL A 4 17.60 10.82 24.69
N ALA A 5 18.35 9.70 24.72
CA ALA A 5 19.05 9.23 25.91
C ALA A 5 20.45 8.78 25.54
N THR A 6 21.43 9.63 25.76
CA THR A 6 22.83 9.39 25.43
C THR A 6 23.75 10.32 26.24
N ASP A 7 24.90 9.81 26.68
CA ASP A 7 25.99 10.59 27.26
C ASP A 7 26.97 11.11 26.20
N ASP A 8 26.83 10.65 24.94
CA ASP A 8 27.60 11.14 23.82
C ASP A 8 27.12 12.52 23.40
N PHE A 9 27.94 13.54 23.62
CA PHE A 9 27.60 14.93 23.33
C PHE A 9 27.34 15.19 21.85
N GLU A 10 28.09 14.55 20.95
CA GLU A 10 27.95 14.74 19.50
C GLU A 10 26.62 14.14 19.01
N VAL A 11 26.34 12.91 19.40
CA VAL A 11 25.07 12.22 19.15
C VAL A 11 23.89 13.03 19.68
N TYR A 12 23.98 13.52 20.92
CA TYR A 12 22.96 14.35 21.52
C TYR A 12 22.70 15.63 20.72
N HIS A 13 23.77 16.35 20.40
CA HIS A 13 23.69 17.64 19.69
C HIS A 13 23.04 17.47 18.32
N GLU A 14 23.50 16.49 17.56
CA GLU A 14 23.02 16.22 16.22
C GLU A 14 21.56 15.70 16.20
N ALA A 15 21.21 14.78 17.11
CA ALA A 15 19.83 14.29 17.23
C ALA A 15 18.86 15.43 17.61
N VAL A 16 19.20 16.24 18.61
CA VAL A 16 18.35 17.37 19.05
C VAL A 16 18.21 18.44 17.95
N THR A 17 19.30 18.73 17.25
CA THR A 17 19.29 19.68 16.13
C THR A 17 18.39 19.18 15.00
N ALA A 18 18.51 17.92 14.63
CA ALA A 18 17.69 17.31 13.58
C ALA A 18 16.21 17.22 13.98
N LEU A 19 15.89 16.89 15.24
CA LEU A 19 14.52 16.88 15.75
C LEU A 19 13.87 18.25 15.74
N ARG A 20 14.59 19.28 16.20
CA ARG A 20 14.12 20.67 16.18
C ARG A 20 13.88 21.19 14.78
N ALA A 21 14.75 20.88 13.84
CA ALA A 21 14.62 21.27 12.44
C ALA A 21 13.35 20.70 11.80
N ARG A 22 12.82 19.57 12.33
CA ARG A 22 11.59 18.93 11.88
C ARG A 22 10.34 19.31 12.70
N GLY A 23 10.49 20.19 13.69
CA GLY A 23 9.38 20.56 14.59
C GLY A 23 8.88 19.41 15.45
N ALA A 24 9.71 18.38 15.69
CA ALA A 24 9.34 17.20 16.43
C ALA A 24 9.20 17.48 17.93
N THR A 25 8.23 16.85 18.57
CA THR A 25 8.12 16.83 20.04
C THR A 25 8.92 15.67 20.59
N PHE A 26 9.88 15.97 21.45
CA PHE A 26 10.74 14.99 22.09
C PHE A 26 11.07 15.40 23.54
N THR A 27 11.61 14.48 24.29
CA THR A 27 12.22 14.75 25.59
C THR A 27 13.64 14.14 25.66
N THR A 28 14.41 14.60 26.62
CA THR A 28 15.73 14.05 26.90
C THR A 28 15.75 13.48 28.30
N VAL A 29 16.40 12.34 28.48
CA VAL A 29 16.61 11.70 29.78
C VAL A 29 18.09 11.28 29.93
N GLU A 30 18.58 11.19 31.14
CA GLU A 30 19.91 10.61 31.42
C GLU A 30 19.87 9.08 31.25
N LEU A 31 21.01 8.44 30.95
CA LEU A 31 21.07 7.00 30.67
C LEU A 31 20.64 6.11 31.86
N ASP A 32 20.73 6.62 33.08
CA ASP A 32 20.36 5.93 34.31
C ASP A 32 18.92 6.28 34.80
N GLU A 33 18.24 7.17 34.11
CA GLU A 33 16.84 7.50 34.40
C GLU A 33 15.87 6.50 33.75
N GLU A 34 14.73 6.31 34.41
CA GLU A 34 13.63 5.50 33.84
C GLU A 34 13.00 6.22 32.64
N LEU A 35 12.73 5.44 31.58
CA LEU A 35 12.03 5.98 30.41
C LEU A 35 10.60 6.36 30.77
N PRO A 36 10.11 7.52 30.30
CA PRO A 36 8.70 7.90 30.49
C PRO A 36 7.72 6.85 29.95
N ASP A 37 6.58 6.62 30.61
CA ASP A 37 5.57 5.62 30.25
C ASP A 37 5.07 5.70 28.79
N ARG A 38 5.15 6.88 28.17
CA ARG A 38 4.70 7.11 26.79
C ARG A 38 5.85 7.15 25.78
N THR A 39 6.98 6.54 26.12
CA THR A 39 8.12 6.43 25.20
C THR A 39 7.73 5.52 24.04
N ALA A 40 7.80 6.04 22.83
CA ALA A 40 7.50 5.30 21.61
C ALA A 40 8.80 4.85 20.89
N VAL A 41 9.89 5.60 21.08
CA VAL A 41 11.20 5.28 20.50
C VAL A 41 12.29 6.00 21.31
N VAL A 42 13.44 5.33 21.44
CA VAL A 42 14.65 5.90 22.04
C VAL A 42 15.69 6.13 20.95
N LEU A 43 16.31 7.31 20.97
CA LEU A 43 17.50 7.66 20.20
C LEU A 43 18.71 7.64 21.14
N THR A 44 19.74 6.88 20.78
CA THR A 44 20.95 6.70 21.60
C THR A 44 22.19 6.49 20.74
N SER A 45 23.38 6.46 21.33
CA SER A 45 24.60 6.07 20.63
C SER A 45 24.75 4.54 20.52
N ASP A 46 25.58 4.09 19.58
CA ASP A 46 25.81 2.65 19.34
C ASP A 46 26.29 1.91 20.60
N GLY A 47 27.20 2.53 21.37
CA GLY A 47 27.75 1.94 22.61
C GLY A 47 26.78 1.86 23.79
N GLU A 48 25.61 2.49 23.72
CA GLU A 48 24.66 2.63 24.82
C GLU A 48 23.40 1.80 24.65
N THR A 49 23.22 1.14 23.53
CA THR A 49 22.02 0.35 23.16
C THR A 49 21.67 -0.73 24.18
N ASP A 50 22.70 -1.31 24.82
CA ASP A 50 22.55 -2.35 25.84
C ASP A 50 21.77 -1.90 27.08
N ARG A 51 21.76 -0.62 27.37
CA ARG A 51 21.00 -0.01 28.48
C ARG A 51 19.49 -0.17 28.28
N PHE A 52 19.06 -0.22 27.05
CA PHE A 52 17.65 -0.25 26.67
C PHE A 52 17.15 -1.63 26.23
N ARG A 53 17.91 -2.71 26.47
CA ARG A 53 17.53 -4.10 26.10
C ARG A 53 16.18 -4.58 26.68
N HIS A 54 15.75 -4.00 27.77
CA HIS A 54 14.48 -4.34 28.45
C HIS A 54 13.39 -3.31 28.20
N SER A 55 13.63 -2.31 27.35
CA SER A 55 12.59 -1.35 26.97
C SER A 55 11.56 -2.02 26.04
N ASN A 56 10.30 -1.66 26.22
CA ASN A 56 9.20 -2.14 25.37
C ASN A 56 9.02 -1.29 24.10
N CYS A 57 10.01 -0.48 23.74
CA CYS A 57 9.98 0.40 22.58
C CYS A 57 11.24 0.22 21.73
N PRO A 58 11.17 0.50 20.44
CA PRO A 58 12.34 0.49 19.55
C PRO A 58 13.46 1.42 20.03
N VAL A 59 14.69 0.96 19.85
CA VAL A 59 15.91 1.74 20.13
C VAL A 59 16.62 1.95 18.80
N LEU A 60 16.86 3.20 18.46
CA LEU A 60 17.52 3.60 17.22
C LEU A 60 18.88 4.22 17.54
N VAL A 61 19.90 3.74 16.85
CA VAL A 61 21.25 4.28 16.94
C VAL A 61 21.34 5.54 16.08
N VAL A 62 21.86 6.60 16.66
CA VAL A 62 22.16 7.84 15.95
C VAL A 62 23.63 7.86 15.57
N ASP A 63 23.90 7.90 14.29
CA ASP A 63 25.19 8.22 13.73
C ASP A 63 25.29 9.75 13.60
N PRO A 64 26.26 10.43 14.25
CA PRO A 64 26.42 11.88 14.15
C PRO A 64 26.51 12.38 12.71
N ASP A 65 27.21 11.65 11.84
CA ASP A 65 27.35 12.00 10.42
C ASP A 65 26.03 11.84 9.62
N ASN A 66 25.08 11.07 10.14
CA ASN A 66 23.81 10.79 9.51
C ASN A 66 22.59 10.87 10.46
N SER A 67 22.62 11.79 11.39
CA SER A 67 21.61 12.01 12.43
C SER A 67 20.19 12.22 11.86
N ARG A 68 20.10 12.78 10.66
CA ARG A 68 18.83 13.02 9.97
C ARG A 68 18.09 11.72 9.66
N ALA A 69 18.79 10.67 9.24
CA ALA A 69 18.17 9.38 8.95
C ALA A 69 17.58 8.74 10.22
N ALA A 70 18.31 8.74 11.32
CA ALA A 70 17.84 8.23 12.60
C ALA A 70 16.62 8.99 13.13
N VAL A 71 16.59 10.33 12.95
CA VAL A 71 15.45 11.16 13.33
C VAL A 71 14.26 10.90 12.41
N ASP A 72 14.47 10.72 11.12
CA ASP A 72 13.41 10.34 10.18
C ASP A 72 12.83 8.97 10.51
N ASP A 73 13.68 8.01 10.90
CA ASP A 73 13.27 6.68 11.37
C ASP A 73 12.50 6.76 12.70
N ALA A 74 12.90 7.66 13.62
CA ALA A 74 12.19 7.88 14.88
C ALA A 74 10.81 8.52 14.68
N LEU A 75 10.73 9.51 13.80
CA LEU A 75 9.46 10.15 13.45
C LEU A 75 8.53 9.15 12.76
N ALA A 76 9.08 8.34 11.89
CA ALA A 76 8.40 7.24 11.26
C ALA A 76 7.88 6.22 12.30
N THR A 77 8.64 5.91 13.33
CA THR A 77 8.23 5.01 14.42
C THR A 77 7.07 5.58 15.26
N ILE A 78 7.04 6.89 15.50
CA ILE A 78 5.94 7.54 16.23
C ILE A 78 4.69 7.69 15.38
N GLY A 79 4.86 7.94 14.09
CA GLY A 79 3.77 7.98 13.11
C GLY A 79 3.21 6.59 12.76
N GLY A 80 3.66 5.52 13.45
CA GLY A 80 3.22 4.16 13.18
C GLY A 80 4.27 3.27 12.49
N GLY A 81 5.55 3.54 12.69
CA GLY A 81 6.68 2.89 12.01
C GLY A 81 7.21 3.81 10.89
N ARG A 82 8.43 3.55 10.31
CA ARG A 82 8.72 4.01 8.93
C ARG A 82 7.42 3.81 8.20
N GLY A 83 6.69 4.92 7.95
CA GLY A 83 5.25 4.86 7.82
C GLY A 83 4.87 3.63 7.04
N ARG A 84 4.30 2.65 7.75
CA ARG A 84 3.96 1.34 7.16
C ARG A 84 3.64 1.53 5.69
N THR A 85 4.33 0.86 4.81
CA THR A 85 4.02 0.99 3.39
C THR A 85 2.59 0.52 3.17
N ILE A 86 1.73 1.44 2.75
CA ILE A 86 0.33 1.15 2.46
C ILE A 86 0.14 1.37 0.97
N ILE A 87 -0.33 0.35 0.27
CA ILE A 87 -0.73 0.49 -1.13
C ILE A 87 -2.24 0.45 -1.19
N GLY A 88 -2.87 1.57 -1.53
CA GLY A 88 -4.30 1.64 -1.81
C GLY A 88 -4.58 1.39 -3.27
N ILE A 89 -5.62 0.63 -3.56
CA ILE A 89 -6.03 0.27 -4.91
C ILE A 89 -7.52 0.54 -5.07
N ASP A 90 -7.86 1.42 -5.99
CA ASP A 90 -9.22 1.54 -6.52
C ASP A 90 -9.33 0.62 -7.74
N PRO A 91 -10.01 -0.56 -7.60
CA PRO A 91 -9.97 -1.59 -8.62
C PRO A 91 -10.85 -1.23 -9.82
N GLY A 92 -10.32 -1.44 -11.01
CA GLY A 92 -10.99 -1.20 -12.29
C GLY A 92 -10.24 -1.84 -13.45
N GLN A 93 -10.64 -1.55 -14.69
CA GLN A 93 -9.89 -1.95 -15.89
C GLN A 93 -8.53 -1.24 -15.98
N ARG A 94 -8.45 -0.09 -15.39
CA ARG A 94 -7.25 0.70 -15.15
C ARG A 94 -7.28 1.16 -13.70
N PRO A 95 -6.84 0.30 -12.77
CA PRO A 95 -6.89 0.63 -11.35
C PRO A 95 -6.10 1.90 -11.03
N GLY A 96 -6.63 2.70 -10.13
CA GLY A 96 -5.89 3.70 -9.41
C GLY A 96 -5.03 3.01 -8.36
N ILE A 97 -3.77 3.40 -8.24
CA ILE A 97 -2.84 2.87 -7.23
C ILE A 97 -2.17 4.04 -6.53
N ALA A 98 -2.18 4.01 -5.22
CA ALA A 98 -1.49 4.99 -4.38
C ALA A 98 -0.57 4.26 -3.40
N VAL A 99 0.63 4.76 -3.26
CA VAL A 99 1.63 4.23 -2.33
C VAL A 99 1.88 5.29 -1.26
N LEU A 100 1.66 4.92 -0.02
CA LEU A 100 1.87 5.76 1.15
C LEU A 100 3.00 5.18 2.00
N GLU A 101 3.80 6.07 2.57
CA GLU A 101 4.70 5.79 3.69
C GLU A 101 4.15 6.55 4.90
N GLY A 102 3.49 5.84 5.82
CA GLY A 102 2.65 6.46 6.83
C GLY A 102 1.50 7.25 6.21
N GLU A 103 1.43 8.54 6.51
CA GLU A 103 0.42 9.46 5.97
C GLU A 103 0.85 10.14 4.66
N THR A 104 2.11 9.96 4.23
CA THR A 104 2.67 10.66 3.08
C THR A 104 2.45 9.85 1.80
N VAL A 105 1.82 10.46 0.80
CA VAL A 105 1.71 9.86 -0.55
C VAL A 105 3.06 10.03 -1.26
N VAL A 106 3.73 8.91 -1.53
CA VAL A 106 5.04 8.89 -2.20
C VAL A 106 4.97 8.52 -3.67
N ALA A 107 3.88 7.86 -4.09
CA ALA A 107 3.57 7.62 -5.49
C ALA A 107 2.06 7.47 -5.67
N ALA A 108 1.53 7.91 -6.82
CA ALA A 108 0.15 7.69 -7.19
C ALA A 108 0.03 7.69 -8.72
N PHE A 109 -0.62 6.67 -9.27
CA PHE A 109 -0.69 6.46 -10.71
C PHE A 109 -1.86 5.58 -11.10
N GLN A 110 -2.14 5.49 -12.39
CA GLN A 110 -3.13 4.62 -12.99
C GLN A 110 -2.47 3.79 -14.10
N ILE A 111 -2.71 2.48 -14.12
CA ILE A 111 -2.11 1.55 -15.08
C ILE A 111 -3.13 0.53 -15.57
N PRO A 112 -2.88 -0.20 -16.66
CA PRO A 112 -3.72 -1.33 -17.05
C PRO A 112 -3.76 -2.41 -15.94
N LEU A 113 -4.90 -3.07 -15.75
CA LEU A 113 -5.07 -4.11 -14.73
C LEU A 113 -4.03 -5.23 -14.85
N GLY A 114 -3.68 -5.62 -16.09
CA GLY A 114 -2.68 -6.68 -16.33
C GLY A 114 -1.27 -6.35 -15.84
N ASP A 115 -0.94 -5.07 -15.68
CA ASP A 115 0.40 -4.61 -15.22
C ASP A 115 0.40 -4.31 -13.71
N ALA A 116 -0.76 -4.41 -13.04
CA ALA A 116 -0.93 -3.92 -11.68
C ALA A 116 -0.09 -4.71 -10.67
N ILE A 117 -0.10 -6.04 -10.75
CA ILE A 117 0.62 -6.91 -9.80
C ILE A 117 2.12 -6.69 -9.88
N ASP A 118 2.70 -6.69 -11.08
CA ASP A 118 4.14 -6.47 -11.28
C ASP A 118 4.56 -5.10 -10.75
N ARG A 119 3.72 -4.09 -10.96
CA ARG A 119 4.00 -2.75 -10.45
C ARG A 119 3.90 -2.66 -8.94
N ILE A 120 2.90 -3.30 -8.31
CA ILE A 120 2.75 -3.36 -6.86
C ILE A 120 3.95 -4.06 -6.24
N SER A 121 4.35 -5.22 -6.77
CA SER A 121 5.53 -5.97 -6.33
C SER A 121 6.80 -5.12 -6.41
N THR A 122 7.02 -4.41 -7.51
CA THR A 122 8.14 -3.47 -7.66
C THR A 122 8.13 -2.37 -6.59
N GLU A 123 6.96 -1.82 -6.27
CA GLU A 123 6.85 -0.77 -5.26
C GLU A 123 7.09 -1.32 -3.83
N LEU A 124 6.68 -2.56 -3.55
CA LEU A 124 6.94 -3.25 -2.28
C LEU A 124 8.44 -3.56 -2.12
N GLU A 125 9.08 -4.12 -3.15
CA GLU A 125 10.52 -4.43 -3.14
C GLU A 125 11.40 -3.19 -2.90
N ARG A 126 11.06 -2.08 -3.53
CA ARG A 126 11.80 -0.81 -3.40
C ARG A 126 11.80 -0.25 -1.99
N ARG A 127 10.79 -0.57 -1.18
CA ARG A 127 10.59 0.00 0.17
C ARG A 127 11.01 -0.93 1.30
N GLY A 128 11.27 -2.19 0.97
CA GLY A 128 11.74 -3.18 1.94
C GLY A 128 10.66 -3.68 2.93
N PRO A 129 11.04 -4.52 3.89
CA PRO A 129 10.15 -5.43 4.60
C PRO A 129 9.37 -4.83 5.79
N ALA A 130 9.10 -3.53 5.83
CA ALA A 130 8.40 -2.89 6.94
C ALA A 130 6.90 -3.22 6.99
N ASN A 131 6.51 -4.50 7.09
CA ASN A 131 5.12 -4.96 7.20
C ASN A 131 4.15 -4.22 6.25
N PRO A 132 4.34 -4.31 4.94
CA PRO A 132 3.47 -3.62 4.00
C PRO A 132 2.04 -4.15 4.09
N VAL A 133 1.07 -3.31 3.71
CA VAL A 133 -0.32 -3.72 3.53
C VAL A 133 -0.84 -3.20 2.20
N VAL A 134 -1.58 -4.05 1.51
CA VAL A 134 -2.31 -3.66 0.31
C VAL A 134 -3.78 -3.54 0.68
N ARG A 135 -4.39 -2.38 0.45
CA ARG A 135 -5.79 -2.09 0.69
C ARG A 135 -6.52 -2.01 -0.63
N VAL A 136 -7.51 -2.85 -0.82
CA VAL A 136 -8.28 -2.95 -2.06
C VAL A 136 -9.71 -2.50 -1.80
N GLY A 137 -10.19 -1.55 -2.56
CA GLY A 137 -11.59 -1.11 -2.50
C GLY A 137 -12.56 -2.20 -2.98
N ASP A 138 -13.76 -2.21 -2.47
CA ASP A 138 -14.79 -3.23 -2.79
C ASP A 138 -15.67 -2.89 -4.00
N GLY A 139 -15.48 -1.70 -4.59
CA GLY A 139 -16.34 -1.15 -5.65
C GLY A 139 -16.37 -1.96 -6.95
N ALA A 140 -15.25 -2.53 -7.40
CA ALA A 140 -15.16 -3.34 -8.61
C ALA A 140 -14.83 -4.81 -8.28
N ARG A 141 -15.86 -5.56 -7.93
CA ARG A 141 -15.78 -6.90 -7.35
C ARG A 141 -14.91 -7.91 -8.13
N LEU A 142 -15.04 -7.96 -9.46
CA LEU A 142 -14.26 -8.91 -10.28
C LEU A 142 -12.77 -8.51 -10.34
N GLN A 143 -12.49 -7.25 -10.61
CA GLN A 143 -11.13 -6.73 -10.71
C GLN A 143 -10.43 -6.75 -9.36
N GLY A 144 -11.13 -6.33 -8.30
CA GLY A 144 -10.62 -6.39 -6.92
C GLY A 144 -10.36 -7.84 -6.48
N GLY A 145 -11.27 -8.76 -6.78
CA GLY A 145 -11.08 -10.18 -6.48
C GLY A 145 -9.87 -10.80 -7.19
N ARG A 146 -9.62 -10.43 -8.45
CA ARG A 146 -8.41 -10.84 -9.18
C ARG A 146 -7.14 -10.34 -8.51
N LEU A 147 -7.09 -9.04 -8.21
CA LEU A 147 -5.92 -8.45 -7.55
C LEU A 147 -5.66 -9.10 -6.19
N ILE A 148 -6.71 -9.32 -5.36
CA ILE A 148 -6.57 -9.99 -4.07
C ILE A 148 -5.98 -11.40 -4.23
N ASN A 149 -6.46 -12.18 -5.20
CA ASN A 149 -6.03 -13.56 -5.39
C ASN A 149 -4.63 -13.70 -6.04
N GLU A 150 -4.15 -12.66 -6.74
CA GLU A 150 -2.84 -12.62 -7.38
C GLU A 150 -1.75 -11.99 -6.47
N LEU A 151 -2.15 -11.34 -5.37
CA LEU A 151 -1.22 -10.76 -4.38
C LEU A 151 -0.77 -11.85 -3.40
N GLU A 152 0.47 -12.33 -3.58
CA GLU A 152 1.12 -13.30 -2.71
C GLU A 152 2.06 -12.61 -1.71
N ASP A 153 2.30 -13.24 -0.56
CA ASP A 153 3.29 -12.83 0.46
C ASP A 153 3.12 -11.40 1.02
N VAL A 154 1.93 -10.81 0.89
CA VAL A 154 1.60 -9.50 1.44
C VAL A 154 0.24 -9.52 2.14
N ARG A 155 0.13 -8.79 3.25
CA ARG A 155 -1.17 -8.62 3.91
C ARG A 155 -2.10 -7.79 3.02
N VAL A 156 -3.27 -8.34 2.72
CA VAL A 156 -4.33 -7.66 1.98
C VAL A 156 -5.50 -7.34 2.90
N GLU A 157 -6.05 -6.14 2.76
CA GLU A 157 -7.24 -5.68 3.46
C GLU A 157 -8.28 -5.20 2.43
N LEU A 158 -9.53 -5.64 2.59
CA LEU A 158 -10.66 -5.16 1.80
C LEU A 158 -11.26 -3.94 2.48
N VAL A 159 -11.42 -2.84 1.75
CA VAL A 159 -11.93 -1.56 2.24
C VAL A 159 -13.34 -1.31 1.71
N ASP A 160 -14.28 -1.05 2.62
CA ASP A 160 -15.62 -0.57 2.27
C ASP A 160 -15.54 0.91 1.85
N GLU A 161 -15.86 1.18 0.60
CA GLU A 161 -15.88 2.52 0.01
C GLU A 161 -17.19 3.28 0.24
N SER A 162 -18.17 2.69 0.94
CA SER A 162 -19.47 3.27 1.16
C SER A 162 -19.37 4.64 1.85
N GLY A 163 -19.73 5.69 1.12
CA GLY A 163 -19.72 7.08 1.61
C GLY A 163 -18.39 7.83 1.46
N THR A 164 -17.38 7.26 0.81
CA THR A 164 -16.05 7.89 0.67
C THR A 164 -15.78 8.51 -0.71
N THR A 165 -16.71 8.43 -1.65
CA THR A 165 -16.53 8.95 -3.00
C THR A 165 -16.36 10.48 -2.96
N PRO A 166 -15.18 11.04 -3.27
CA PRO A 166 -15.01 12.48 -3.34
C PRO A 166 -15.80 13.01 -4.56
N TYR A 167 -16.62 14.03 -4.36
CA TYR A 167 -17.22 14.76 -5.48
C TYR A 167 -16.12 15.50 -6.23
N LEU A 168 -15.62 14.91 -7.29
CA LEU A 168 -14.71 15.55 -8.23
C LEU A 168 -15.54 16.19 -9.33
N GLY A 169 -15.47 17.51 -9.45
CA GLY A 169 -16.17 18.26 -10.47
C GLY A 169 -15.88 17.78 -11.90
N PRO A 170 -16.70 18.16 -12.90
CA PRO A 170 -16.48 17.76 -14.29
C PRO A 170 -15.14 18.29 -14.80
N GLY A 171 -14.19 17.39 -15.07
CA GLY A 171 -12.83 17.70 -15.53
C GLY A 171 -11.75 16.80 -14.95
N ALA A 172 -12.02 16.04 -13.90
CA ALA A 172 -11.06 15.17 -13.21
C ALA A 172 -11.00 13.74 -13.79
N ARG A 173 -11.24 13.55 -15.10
CA ARG A 173 -11.15 12.23 -15.74
C ARG A 173 -9.71 11.69 -15.60
N GLY A 174 -9.56 10.51 -14.98
CA GLY A 174 -8.27 9.86 -14.72
C GLY A 174 -7.62 10.23 -13.39
N MET A 175 -8.01 11.32 -12.73
CA MET A 175 -7.57 11.61 -11.35
C MET A 175 -8.50 11.04 -10.29
N GLY A 176 -9.75 10.71 -10.64
CA GLY A 176 -10.74 10.15 -9.71
C GLY A 176 -10.26 8.86 -9.08
N ASP A 177 -9.83 7.91 -9.90
CA ASP A 177 -9.40 6.59 -9.46
C ASP A 177 -8.11 6.67 -8.63
N VAL A 178 -7.22 7.63 -8.94
CA VAL A 178 -6.00 7.88 -8.15
C VAL A 178 -6.34 8.47 -6.78
N ILE A 179 -7.28 9.40 -6.72
CA ILE A 179 -7.72 10.00 -5.45
C ILE A 179 -8.50 8.96 -4.62
N ALA A 180 -9.32 8.12 -5.25
CA ALA A 180 -9.99 7.01 -4.60
C ALA A 180 -8.96 6.05 -3.99
N ALA A 181 -7.92 5.67 -4.72
CA ALA A 181 -6.83 4.84 -4.21
C ALA A 181 -6.10 5.46 -3.00
N ILE A 182 -5.88 6.78 -2.99
CA ILE A 182 -5.31 7.49 -1.83
C ILE A 182 -6.25 7.40 -0.61
N ASN A 183 -7.56 7.55 -0.82
CA ASN A 183 -8.54 7.46 0.25
C ASN A 183 -8.63 6.02 0.78
N ILE A 184 -8.67 5.02 -0.10
CA ILE A 184 -8.63 3.59 0.26
C ILE A 184 -7.37 3.29 1.09
N ALA A 185 -6.20 3.82 0.70
CA ALA A 185 -4.98 3.64 1.46
C ALA A 185 -5.06 4.20 2.90
N ARG A 186 -5.88 5.20 3.16
CA ARG A 186 -6.04 5.85 4.47
C ARG A 186 -7.11 5.22 5.35
N LEU A 187 -8.02 4.43 4.77
CA LEU A 187 -9.06 3.75 5.51
C LEU A 187 -8.53 2.43 6.07
N GLU A 188 -9.07 1.99 7.21
CA GLU A 188 -8.83 0.65 7.71
C GLU A 188 -9.73 -0.33 6.97
N GLY A 189 -9.19 -1.48 6.58
CA GLY A 189 -9.90 -2.55 5.91
C GLY A 189 -9.94 -3.83 6.74
N GLU A 190 -10.79 -4.76 6.34
CA GLU A 190 -10.83 -6.10 6.93
C GLU A 190 -9.80 -7.02 6.25
N PRO A 191 -8.97 -7.77 6.99
CA PRO A 191 -8.03 -8.72 6.41
C PRO A 191 -8.75 -9.75 5.53
N ILE A 192 -8.18 -10.02 4.37
CA ILE A 192 -8.71 -10.99 3.41
C ILE A 192 -7.57 -11.77 2.74
N ASP A 193 -7.66 -13.11 2.73
CA ASP A 193 -6.65 -13.96 2.12
C ASP A 193 -6.99 -14.29 0.66
N SER A 194 -8.26 -14.40 0.34
CA SER A 194 -8.73 -14.66 -1.03
C SER A 194 -10.18 -14.22 -1.20
N ARG A 195 -10.57 -13.95 -2.43
CA ARG A 195 -11.96 -13.62 -2.77
C ARG A 195 -12.48 -14.54 -3.86
N GLN A 196 -13.56 -15.24 -3.56
CA GLN A 196 -14.21 -16.08 -4.57
C GLN A 196 -14.81 -15.21 -5.69
N ILE A 197 -14.41 -15.49 -6.93
CA ILE A 197 -14.90 -14.76 -8.11
C ILE A 197 -16.03 -15.57 -8.75
N GLU A 198 -17.27 -15.25 -8.38
CA GLU A 198 -18.46 -15.75 -9.01
C GLU A 198 -19.12 -14.61 -9.80
N PRO A 199 -18.92 -14.56 -11.14
CA PRO A 199 -19.47 -13.49 -11.95
C PRO A 199 -20.99 -13.60 -12.04
N THR A 200 -21.66 -12.47 -11.90
CA THR A 200 -23.11 -12.37 -12.12
C THR A 200 -23.43 -12.44 -13.62
N ASP A 201 -24.69 -12.78 -13.97
CA ASP A 201 -25.14 -12.80 -15.37
C ASP A 201 -24.92 -11.44 -16.08
N GLY A 202 -25.09 -10.34 -15.36
CA GLY A 202 -24.83 -9.00 -15.90
C GLY A 202 -23.35 -8.72 -16.18
N GLU A 203 -22.44 -9.25 -15.36
CA GLU A 203 -21.00 -9.14 -15.58
C GLU A 203 -20.58 -10.03 -16.75
N LEU A 204 -21.08 -11.25 -16.83
CA LEU A 204 -20.87 -12.14 -17.98
C LEU A 204 -21.35 -11.52 -19.28
N GLN A 205 -22.55 -10.90 -19.26
CA GLN A 205 -23.07 -10.22 -20.43
C GLN A 205 -22.18 -9.06 -20.89
N ARG A 206 -21.67 -8.24 -19.96
CA ARG A 206 -20.74 -7.15 -20.30
C ARG A 206 -19.42 -7.68 -20.90
N ILE A 207 -18.89 -8.80 -20.40
CA ILE A 207 -17.71 -9.44 -20.96
C ILE A 207 -17.99 -9.94 -22.39
N LYS A 208 -19.14 -10.58 -22.60
CA LYS A 208 -19.59 -11.03 -23.93
C LYS A 208 -19.76 -9.86 -24.91
N ASP A 209 -20.38 -8.76 -24.46
CA ASP A 209 -20.56 -7.57 -25.30
C ASP A 209 -19.22 -6.94 -25.67
N ARG A 210 -18.31 -6.82 -24.70
CA ARG A 210 -16.95 -6.32 -24.95
C ARG A 210 -16.17 -7.24 -25.90
N SER A 211 -16.33 -8.57 -25.81
CA SER A 211 -15.70 -9.50 -26.74
C SER A 211 -16.20 -9.32 -28.18
N ARG A 212 -17.49 -8.93 -28.38
CA ARG A 212 -18.01 -8.58 -29.71
C ARG A 212 -17.28 -7.37 -30.30
N GLU A 213 -17.05 -6.33 -29.49
CA GLU A 213 -16.35 -5.11 -29.93
C GLU A 213 -14.92 -5.41 -30.42
N HIS A 214 -14.25 -6.42 -29.82
CA HIS A 214 -12.90 -6.86 -30.19
C HIS A 214 -12.89 -7.95 -31.26
N SER A 215 -14.05 -8.45 -31.68
CA SER A 215 -14.18 -9.51 -32.68
C SER A 215 -14.42 -8.94 -34.08
N GLU A 216 -13.54 -9.28 -35.03
CA GLU A 216 -13.68 -8.89 -36.45
C GLU A 216 -15.02 -9.32 -37.08
N ARG A 217 -15.64 -10.39 -36.53
CA ARG A 217 -16.91 -10.96 -37.02
C ARG A 217 -18.08 -10.62 -36.11
N ASN A 218 -17.95 -9.68 -35.19
CA ASN A 218 -18.98 -9.28 -34.23
C ASN A 218 -19.59 -10.47 -33.45
N ARG A 219 -18.78 -11.50 -33.14
CA ARG A 219 -19.21 -12.68 -32.37
C ARG A 219 -18.77 -12.54 -30.93
N ALA A 220 -19.68 -12.82 -30.01
CA ALA A 220 -19.36 -12.91 -28.60
C ALA A 220 -18.74 -14.29 -28.29
N ILE A 221 -17.84 -14.33 -27.33
CA ILE A 221 -17.40 -15.57 -26.70
C ILE A 221 -18.56 -16.26 -25.96
N ASP A 222 -18.46 -17.56 -25.78
CA ASP A 222 -19.46 -18.31 -25.02
C ASP A 222 -19.38 -18.04 -23.52
N GLU A 223 -20.31 -18.58 -22.75
CA GLU A 223 -20.38 -18.34 -21.31
C GLU A 223 -19.21 -18.95 -20.55
N THR A 224 -18.71 -20.09 -20.97
CA THR A 224 -17.56 -20.76 -20.34
C THR A 224 -16.31 -19.90 -20.46
N LEU A 225 -16.06 -19.39 -21.65
CA LEU A 225 -14.93 -18.48 -21.90
C LEU A 225 -15.13 -17.14 -21.17
N ALA A 226 -16.38 -16.63 -21.14
CA ALA A 226 -16.67 -15.39 -20.39
C ALA A 226 -16.41 -15.56 -18.88
N ARG A 227 -16.71 -16.71 -18.28
CA ARG A 227 -16.37 -17.02 -16.87
C ARG A 227 -14.85 -17.09 -16.65
N ARG A 228 -14.12 -17.70 -17.57
CA ARG A 228 -12.65 -17.75 -17.51
C ARG A 228 -12.02 -16.35 -17.61
N VAL A 229 -12.56 -15.49 -18.48
CA VAL A 229 -12.15 -14.08 -18.56
C VAL A 229 -12.49 -13.32 -17.26
N ALA A 230 -13.67 -13.55 -16.69
CA ALA A 230 -14.07 -12.93 -15.42
C ALA A 230 -13.12 -13.28 -14.27
N ARG A 231 -12.64 -14.54 -14.24
CA ARG A 231 -11.70 -15.04 -13.23
C ARG A 231 -10.24 -14.64 -13.50
N GLY A 232 -9.97 -14.03 -14.65
CA GLY A 232 -8.60 -13.66 -15.02
C GLY A 232 -7.76 -14.78 -15.64
N GLU A 233 -8.33 -15.96 -15.83
CA GLU A 233 -7.66 -17.10 -16.44
C GLU A 233 -7.32 -16.86 -17.92
N LEU A 234 -8.07 -15.98 -18.59
CA LEU A 234 -7.89 -15.59 -19.98
C LEU A 234 -8.07 -14.09 -20.18
N THR A 235 -7.36 -13.53 -21.15
CA THR A 235 -7.71 -12.22 -21.71
C THR A 235 -8.88 -12.35 -22.70
N ILE A 236 -9.51 -11.25 -23.08
CA ILE A 236 -10.57 -11.27 -24.10
C ILE A 236 -10.01 -11.75 -25.45
N GLU A 237 -8.77 -11.33 -25.78
CA GLU A 237 -8.08 -11.70 -27.01
C GLU A 237 -7.80 -13.22 -27.04
N SER A 238 -7.27 -13.79 -25.96
CA SER A 238 -7.04 -15.25 -25.85
C SER A 238 -8.35 -16.01 -25.92
N ALA A 239 -9.39 -15.54 -25.23
CA ALA A 239 -10.70 -16.16 -25.29
C ALA A 239 -11.32 -16.13 -26.69
N LEU A 240 -11.12 -15.06 -27.46
CA LEU A 240 -11.53 -14.95 -28.86
C LEU A 240 -10.71 -15.89 -29.77
N ALA A 241 -9.41 -16.07 -29.53
CA ALA A 241 -8.58 -17.02 -30.27
C ALA A 241 -9.08 -18.45 -30.06
N ILE A 242 -9.29 -18.86 -28.82
CA ILE A 242 -9.87 -20.18 -28.48
C ILE A 242 -11.27 -20.36 -29.14
N HIS A 243 -12.11 -19.31 -29.05
CA HIS A 243 -13.48 -19.38 -29.63
C HIS A 243 -13.47 -19.51 -31.16
N ARG A 244 -12.41 -19.03 -31.83
CA ARG A 244 -12.22 -19.22 -33.28
C ARG A 244 -11.65 -20.59 -33.63
N GLY A 245 -11.09 -21.31 -32.69
CA GLY A 245 -10.38 -22.57 -32.90
C GLY A 245 -8.93 -22.37 -33.34
N ASP A 246 -8.33 -21.19 -33.06
CA ASP A 246 -6.97 -20.85 -33.42
C ASP A 246 -5.94 -21.35 -32.36
N GLU A 247 -6.41 -21.67 -31.13
CA GLU A 247 -5.61 -22.20 -30.00
C GLU A 247 -6.43 -23.27 -29.22
N GLU A 248 -5.79 -24.38 -28.85
CA GLU A 248 -6.30 -25.39 -27.91
C GLU A 248 -5.84 -25.09 -26.46
#